data_f9d7b0bebae5f5a5d0fe9dfc305b0a69
#
_entry.id   f9d7b0bebae5f5a5d0fe9dfc305b0a69
#
_cell.length_a   1.000
_cell.length_b   1.000
_cell.length_c   1.000
_cell.angle_alpha   90.00
_cell.angle_beta   90.00
_cell.angle_gamma   90.00
#
_symmetry.space_group_name_H-M   'P 1'
#
loop_
_entity.id
_entity.type
_entity.pdbx_description
1 polymer ?
#
loop_
_entity_poly.entity_id
_entity_poly.type
_entity_poly.pdbx_seq_one_letter_code
_entity_poly.pdbx_strand_id
1 'polypeptide(L)'
;DYIGAPWPEHILKTSDMCQNKFKRFPNVVGNGGFSIRSKRFIDSCFNLDIFHKNEDLNICVFNYYNMVNRGVKFAPPELAYKFSVEHPIKELGVYNRHLLSTYGSFGFHGDFNPAGMEKIT
;
A
#
# COMPACT_ATOMS: atom_id res chain seq x y z
N ASP A 1 -12.52 1.13 3.13
CA ASP A 1 -12.81 0.93 1.69
C ASP A 1 -11.63 0.31 0.94
N TYR A 2 -10.39 0.59 1.38
CA TYR A 2 -9.19 -0.01 0.82
C TYR A 2 -8.19 -0.37 1.92
N ILE A 3 -7.65 -1.58 1.84
CA ILE A 3 -6.51 -2.03 2.64
C ILE A 3 -5.58 -2.87 1.77
N GLY A 4 -4.31 -2.54 1.80
CA GLY A 4 -3.19 -3.24 1.17
C GLY A 4 -1.93 -3.00 1.98
N ALA A 5 -0.79 -3.51 1.54
CA ALA A 5 0.45 -3.30 2.26
C ALA A 5 0.83 -1.81 2.31
N PRO A 6 1.31 -1.30 3.44
CA PRO A 6 1.86 0.04 3.49
C PRO A 6 3.19 0.12 2.74
N TRP A 7 3.44 1.27 2.11
CA TRP A 7 4.69 1.57 1.44
C TRP A 7 5.57 2.47 2.30
N PRO A 8 6.86 2.14 2.47
CA PRO A 8 7.80 3.05 3.15
C PRO A 8 7.99 4.33 2.34
N GLU A 9 8.12 5.44 3.03
CA GLU A 9 8.29 6.75 2.39
C GLU A 9 9.50 6.80 1.45
N HIS A 10 10.60 6.15 1.83
CA HIS A 10 11.80 6.12 1.00
C HIS A 10 11.59 5.42 -0.34
N ILE A 11 10.76 4.39 -0.40
CA ILE A 11 10.40 3.70 -1.64
C ILE A 11 9.61 4.63 -2.57
N LEU A 12 8.67 5.37 -2.01
CA LEU A 12 7.87 6.34 -2.78
C LEU A 12 8.72 7.51 -3.28
N LYS A 13 9.70 7.95 -2.49
CA LYS A 13 10.59 9.06 -2.87
C LYS A 13 11.66 8.69 -3.89
N THR A 14 12.13 7.46 -3.89
CA THR A 14 13.22 7.01 -4.78
C THR A 14 12.74 6.42 -6.09
N SER A 15 11.46 6.10 -6.22
CA SER A 15 10.92 5.65 -7.49
C SER A 15 10.91 6.81 -8.48
N ASP A 16 11.46 6.60 -9.67
CA ASP A 16 11.42 7.56 -10.79
C ASP A 16 10.01 8.07 -11.11
N MET A 17 9.04 7.36 -10.59
CA MET A 17 7.62 7.59 -10.77
C MET A 17 7.10 8.80 -9.99
N CYS A 18 7.82 9.23 -8.94
CA CYS A 18 7.31 10.21 -7.99
C CYS A 18 8.20 11.43 -7.81
N GLN A 19 9.36 11.50 -8.48
CA GLN A 19 10.42 12.46 -8.19
C GLN A 19 10.06 13.93 -8.33
N ASN A 20 9.03 14.30 -9.08
CA ASN A 20 8.84 15.72 -9.45
C ASN A 20 7.49 16.34 -9.14
N LYS A 21 6.48 15.61 -8.70
CA LYS A 21 5.13 16.16 -8.54
C LYS A 21 4.56 16.16 -7.13
N PHE A 22 5.09 15.34 -6.23
CA PHE A 22 4.50 15.20 -4.90
C PHE A 22 5.58 15.28 -3.81
N LYS A 23 5.76 16.44 -3.25
CA LYS A 23 6.65 16.65 -2.10
C LYS A 23 6.15 15.97 -0.81
N ARG A 24 4.88 15.56 -0.79
CA ARG A 24 4.26 14.82 0.30
C ARG A 24 3.29 13.80 -0.26
N PHE A 25 3.47 12.55 0.11
CA PHE A 25 2.50 11.50 -0.16
C PHE A 25 1.46 11.50 0.95
N PRO A 26 0.20 11.77 0.65
CA PRO A 26 -0.84 11.84 1.68
C PRO A 26 -1.20 10.46 2.21
N ASN A 27 -0.92 9.43 1.44
CA ASN A 27 -1.22 8.05 1.78
C ASN A 27 -0.02 7.15 1.50
N VAL A 28 0.28 6.27 2.44
CA VAL A 28 1.37 5.29 2.35
C VAL A 28 0.86 3.86 2.25
N VAL A 29 -0.42 3.67 1.99
CA VAL A 29 -1.07 2.37 1.86
C VAL A 29 -1.50 2.17 0.43
N GLY A 30 -1.04 1.09 -0.17
CA GLY A 30 -1.33 0.76 -1.55
C GLY A 30 -1.24 -0.74 -1.81
N ASN A 31 -0.51 -1.13 -2.83
CA ASN A 31 -0.29 -2.49 -3.27
C ASN A 31 -1.56 -3.21 -3.76
N GLY A 32 -1.80 -3.11 -5.08
CA GLY A 32 -2.95 -3.73 -5.73
C GLY A 32 -2.91 -5.26 -5.78
N GLY A 33 -1.72 -5.85 -5.69
CA GLY A 33 -1.53 -7.30 -5.83
C GLY A 33 -2.12 -8.12 -4.67
N PHE A 34 -2.16 -7.57 -3.47
CA PHE A 34 -2.79 -8.18 -2.30
C PHE A 34 -3.51 -7.11 -1.49
N SER A 35 -4.79 -6.94 -1.78
CA SER A 35 -5.62 -5.88 -1.17
C SER A 35 -7.08 -6.31 -1.05
N ILE A 36 -7.79 -5.67 -0.12
CA ILE A 36 -9.25 -5.75 -0.04
C ILE A 36 -9.81 -4.39 -0.44
N ARG A 37 -10.83 -4.41 -1.29
CA ARG A 37 -11.48 -3.24 -1.86
C ARG A 37 -12.98 -3.33 -1.68
N SER A 38 -13.57 -2.28 -1.12
CA SER A 38 -15.01 -2.19 -1.02
C SER A 38 -15.66 -1.88 -2.39
N LYS A 39 -16.96 -2.15 -2.49
CA LYS A 39 -17.72 -1.72 -3.67
C LYS A 39 -17.61 -0.20 -3.89
N ARG A 40 -17.66 0.59 -2.81
CA ARG A 40 -17.49 2.05 -2.89
C ARG A 40 -16.14 2.43 -3.52
N PHE A 41 -15.07 1.75 -3.12
CA PHE A 41 -13.75 1.98 -3.71
C PHE A 41 -13.78 1.72 -5.21
N ILE A 42 -14.31 0.58 -5.62
CA ILE A 42 -14.38 0.18 -7.04
C ILE A 42 -15.23 1.18 -7.84
N ASP A 43 -16.40 1.54 -7.34
CA ASP A 43 -17.27 2.51 -8.01
C ASP A 43 -16.60 3.89 -8.11
N SER A 44 -15.80 4.27 -7.12
CA SER A 44 -15.08 5.54 -7.10
C SER A 44 -13.91 5.61 -8.07
N CYS A 45 -13.45 4.48 -8.60
CA CYS A 45 -12.39 4.43 -9.59
C CYS A 45 -12.85 4.88 -11.00
N PHE A 46 -14.15 5.04 -11.22
CA PHE A 46 -14.67 5.47 -12.51
C PHE A 46 -14.23 6.91 -12.85
N ASN A 47 -13.83 7.09 -14.10
CA ASN A 47 -13.43 8.40 -14.64
C ASN A 47 -12.29 9.09 -13.86
N LEU A 48 -11.38 8.32 -13.28
CA LEU A 48 -10.14 8.86 -12.75
C LEU A 48 -9.17 9.21 -13.87
N ASP A 49 -8.46 10.31 -13.71
CA ASP A 49 -7.37 10.64 -14.60
C ASP A 49 -6.23 9.63 -14.47
N ILE A 50 -5.57 9.32 -15.56
CA ILE A 50 -4.46 8.37 -15.60
C ILE A 50 -3.14 9.15 -15.55
N PHE A 51 -2.54 9.20 -14.37
CA PHE A 51 -1.24 9.81 -14.13
C PHE A 51 -0.10 8.81 -14.15
N HIS A 52 -0.42 7.52 -13.97
CA HIS A 52 0.55 6.46 -13.88
C HIS A 52 0.01 5.14 -14.46
N LYS A 53 0.89 4.35 -15.07
CA LYS A 53 0.54 3.05 -15.67
C LYS A 53 0.21 1.97 -14.64
N ASN A 54 0.83 2.03 -13.46
CA ASN A 54 0.55 1.07 -12.39
C ASN A 54 -0.73 1.50 -11.68
N GLU A 55 -1.70 0.62 -11.64
CA GLU A 55 -3.03 0.87 -11.12
C GLU A 55 -3.00 1.32 -9.65
N ASP A 56 -2.26 0.64 -8.81
CA ASP A 56 -2.17 0.93 -7.40
C ASP A 56 -1.55 2.31 -7.11
N LEU A 57 -0.49 2.67 -7.82
CA LEU A 57 0.09 4.01 -7.74
C LEU A 57 -0.88 5.06 -8.28
N ASN A 58 -1.51 4.80 -9.42
CA ASN A 58 -2.45 5.75 -9.99
C ASN A 58 -3.62 6.05 -9.06
N ILE A 59 -4.18 5.05 -8.41
CA ILE A 59 -5.35 5.23 -7.53
C ILE A 59 -4.93 5.68 -6.14
N CYS A 60 -4.00 4.99 -5.51
CA CYS A 60 -3.70 5.20 -4.10
C CYS A 60 -2.75 6.37 -3.82
N VAL A 61 -1.96 6.79 -4.80
CA VAL A 61 -1.03 7.91 -4.67
C VAL A 61 -1.51 9.12 -5.47
N PHE A 62 -1.56 9.00 -6.80
CA PHE A 62 -1.85 10.14 -7.68
C PHE A 62 -3.28 10.64 -7.58
N ASN A 63 -4.25 9.76 -7.39
CA ASN A 63 -5.65 10.09 -7.22
C ASN A 63 -6.14 10.01 -5.77
N TYR A 64 -5.24 9.97 -4.79
CA TYR A 64 -5.62 9.83 -3.38
C TYR A 64 -6.67 10.85 -2.95
N TYR A 65 -6.44 12.13 -3.20
CA TYR A 65 -7.39 13.17 -2.82
C TYR A 65 -8.72 13.09 -3.59
N ASN A 66 -8.68 12.71 -4.86
CA ASN A 66 -9.90 12.47 -5.63
C ASN A 66 -10.72 11.34 -5.02
N MET A 67 -10.07 10.27 -4.61
CA MET A 67 -10.73 9.14 -3.97
C MET A 67 -11.32 9.52 -2.60
N VAL A 68 -10.56 10.24 -1.79
CA VAL A 68 -11.06 10.75 -0.49
C VAL A 68 -12.23 11.69 -0.67
N ASN A 69 -12.19 12.59 -1.64
CA ASN A 69 -13.30 13.49 -1.96
C ASN A 69 -14.55 12.73 -2.44
N ARG A 70 -14.39 11.55 -3.00
CA ARG A 70 -15.50 10.64 -3.36
C ARG A 70 -15.98 9.78 -2.18
N GLY A 71 -15.47 10.03 -0.98
CA GLY A 71 -15.87 9.33 0.25
C GLY A 71 -15.13 8.03 0.55
N VAL A 72 -14.06 7.72 -0.20
CA VAL A 72 -13.24 6.53 0.03
C VAL A 72 -12.38 6.71 1.28
N LYS A 73 -12.33 5.68 2.11
CA LYS A 73 -11.45 5.60 3.29
C LYS A 73 -10.36 4.56 3.06
N PHE A 74 -9.12 5.00 3.13
CA PHE A 74 -7.95 4.12 3.14
C PHE A 74 -7.64 3.69 4.56
N ALA A 75 -7.20 2.43 4.74
CA ALA A 75 -6.75 1.96 6.05
C ALA A 75 -5.52 2.76 6.51
N PRO A 76 -5.42 3.08 7.81
CA PRO A 76 -4.20 3.66 8.33
C PRO A 76 -3.04 2.65 8.28
N PRO A 77 -1.78 3.12 8.19
CA PRO A 77 -0.63 2.22 8.06
C PRO A 77 -0.53 1.16 9.16
N GLU A 78 -0.87 1.50 10.39
CA GLU A 78 -0.83 0.59 11.55
C GLU A 78 -1.80 -0.59 11.40
N LEU A 79 -2.95 -0.35 10.79
CA LEU A 79 -3.89 -1.42 10.46
C LEU A 79 -3.46 -2.18 9.21
N ALA A 80 -2.95 -1.46 8.22
CA ALA A 80 -2.57 -2.02 6.94
C ALA A 80 -1.44 -3.05 7.07
N TYR A 81 -0.42 -2.79 7.91
CA TYR A 81 0.68 -3.75 8.07
C TYR A 81 0.24 -5.05 8.78
N LYS A 82 -0.80 -5.00 9.59
CA LYS A 82 -1.42 -6.21 10.17
C LYS A 82 -2.13 -7.06 9.13
N PHE A 83 -2.58 -6.44 8.07
CA PHE A 83 -3.18 -7.12 6.94
C PHE A 83 -2.12 -7.70 6.00
N SER A 84 -1.15 -6.89 5.58
CA SER A 84 -0.13 -7.31 4.63
C SER A 84 1.19 -6.55 4.81
N VAL A 85 2.30 -7.22 4.59
CA VAL A 85 3.65 -6.64 4.55
C VAL A 85 4.27 -6.89 3.19
N GLU A 86 4.81 -5.83 2.59
CA GLU A 86 5.62 -5.90 1.36
C GLU A 86 7.06 -5.47 1.65
N HIS A 87 7.22 -4.35 2.34
CA HIS A 87 8.52 -3.80 2.70
C HIS A 87 8.64 -3.59 4.21
N PRO A 88 9.85 -3.68 4.80
CA PRO A 88 10.07 -3.28 6.18
C PRO A 88 9.74 -1.80 6.38
N ILE A 89 9.03 -1.46 7.46
CA ILE A 89 8.67 -0.09 7.81
C ILE A 89 9.12 0.16 9.24
N LYS A 90 10.22 0.89 9.40
CA LYS A 90 10.82 1.17 10.71
C LYS A 90 9.88 1.93 11.64
N GLU A 91 9.15 2.88 11.13
CA GLU A 91 8.20 3.72 11.87
C GLU A 91 7.08 2.90 12.52
N LEU A 92 6.78 1.74 11.96
CA LEU A 92 5.79 0.79 12.49
C LEU A 92 6.43 -0.36 13.28
N GLY A 93 7.75 -0.32 13.52
CA GLY A 93 8.48 -1.39 14.19
C GLY A 93 8.72 -2.63 13.32
N VAL A 94 8.50 -2.53 12.02
CA VAL A 94 8.70 -3.63 11.07
C VAL A 94 10.10 -3.52 10.46
N TYR A 95 11.08 -4.06 11.18
CA TYR A 95 12.50 -3.92 10.81
C TYR A 95 13.00 -5.01 9.86
N ASN A 96 12.40 -6.18 9.91
CA ASN A 96 12.89 -7.35 9.17
C ASN A 96 11.73 -8.09 8.52
N ARG A 97 11.68 -8.00 7.19
CA ARG A 97 10.69 -8.68 6.36
C ARG A 97 10.69 -10.21 6.49
N HIS A 98 11.79 -10.79 6.96
CA HIS A 98 11.88 -12.24 7.17
C HIS A 98 11.16 -12.75 8.42
N LEU A 99 10.65 -11.84 9.26
CA LEU A 99 10.00 -12.18 10.52
C LEU A 99 8.51 -11.83 10.52
N LEU A 100 7.81 -12.06 9.42
CA LEU A 100 6.39 -11.75 9.29
C LEU A 100 5.53 -12.32 10.43
N SER A 101 5.80 -13.55 10.85
CA SER A 101 5.08 -14.18 11.96
C SER A 101 5.25 -13.43 13.29
N THR A 102 6.33 -12.70 13.45
CA THR A 102 6.61 -11.91 14.65
C THR A 102 5.82 -10.60 14.67
N TYR A 103 5.46 -10.09 13.49
CA TYR A 103 4.70 -8.84 13.37
C TYR A 103 3.19 -9.03 13.42
N GLY A 104 2.70 -10.28 13.43
CA GLY A 104 1.28 -10.58 13.47
C GLY A 104 0.54 -10.18 12.19
N SER A 105 1.22 -10.07 11.06
CA SER A 105 0.60 -9.78 9.79
C SER A 105 -0.17 -10.99 9.26
N PHE A 106 -1.36 -10.75 8.71
CA PHE A 106 -2.19 -11.78 8.08
C PHE A 106 -1.55 -12.34 6.82
N GLY A 107 -0.90 -11.50 6.01
CA GLY A 107 -0.31 -11.89 4.75
C GLY A 107 0.91 -11.05 4.36
N PHE A 108 1.39 -11.31 3.18
CA PHE A 108 2.51 -10.59 2.60
C PHE A 108 2.38 -10.54 1.08
N HIS A 109 3.13 -9.65 0.46
CA HIS A 109 3.19 -9.52 -0.99
C HIS A 109 4.63 -9.33 -1.45
N GLY A 110 4.91 -9.85 -2.66
CA GLY A 110 6.22 -9.73 -3.32
C GLY A 110 7.21 -10.83 -2.99
N ASP A 111 8.20 -10.97 -3.84
CA ASP A 111 9.26 -11.99 -3.76
C ASP A 111 10.26 -11.74 -2.62
N PHE A 112 10.05 -10.65 -1.88
CA PHE A 112 10.93 -10.21 -0.81
C PHE A 112 10.72 -10.94 0.52
N ASN A 113 9.72 -11.80 0.60
CA ASN A 113 9.32 -12.47 1.84
C ASN A 113 9.34 -14.00 1.76
N PRO A 114 10.40 -14.64 1.21
CA PRO A 114 10.42 -16.10 1.07
C PRO A 114 10.36 -16.82 2.42
N ALA A 115 10.99 -16.26 3.45
CA ALA A 115 10.95 -16.84 4.80
C ALA A 115 9.56 -16.77 5.45
N GLY A 116 8.71 -15.85 5.02
CA GLY A 116 7.31 -15.81 5.43
C GLY A 116 6.50 -16.96 4.85
N MET A 117 6.81 -17.38 3.63
CA MET A 117 6.15 -18.50 2.97
C MET A 117 6.44 -19.83 3.68
N GLU A 118 7.67 -20.04 4.11
CA GLU A 118 8.07 -21.27 4.80
C GLU A 118 7.34 -21.47 6.13
N LYS A 119 6.88 -20.40 6.75
CA LYS A 119 6.19 -20.45 8.05
C LYS A 119 4.68 -20.60 7.94
N ILE A 120 4.10 -20.30 6.77
CA ILE A 120 2.68 -20.44 6.51
C ILE A 120 2.33 -21.86 6.03
N THR A 121 3.26 -22.49 5.41
CA THR A 121 3.15 -23.90 4.99
C THR A 121 3.59 -24.87 6.06
#